data_cc1fe1421cd21d3528962d8de5070d58
#
_entry.id   cc1fe1421cd21d3528962d8de5070d58
#
_cell.length_a   1.000
_cell.length_b   1.000
_cell.length_c   1.000
_cell.angle_alpha   90.00
_cell.angle_beta   90.00
_cell.angle_gamma   90.00
#
_symmetry.space_group_name_H-M   'P 1'
#
loop_
_entity.id
_entity.type
_entity.pdbx_description
1 polymer ?
#
loop_
_entity_poly.entity_id
_entity_poly.type
_entity_poly.pdbx_seq_one_letter_code
_entity_poly.pdbx_strand_id
1 'polypeptide(L)'
;MSVSVMRFVSSGVGIVLGGLFVYAGVQKHLAPYEFAEAILAYQLLPLALVGVVAATLSWIEIVSGISLILGYLLRSRCFSNPFPLDGILRRSGLLLILGQSLLFIAVLLITLARGLKIDCGCGLFFQRQVGLESVLEDGVLLLLTGVLYWRERRLKFD
;
A
#
# COMPACT_ATOMS: atom_id res chain seq x y z
N MET A 1 -23.22 -8.92 15.41
CA MET A 1 -22.78 -7.60 14.92
C MET A 1 -23.46 -7.39 13.55
N SER A 2 -24.27 -6.34 13.40
CA SER A 2 -25.06 -6.13 12.19
C SER A 2 -24.16 -6.02 10.93
N VAL A 3 -24.60 -6.62 9.81
CA VAL A 3 -23.90 -6.57 8.51
C VAL A 3 -23.60 -5.13 8.08
N SER A 4 -24.49 -4.20 8.43
CA SER A 4 -24.33 -2.76 8.15
C SER A 4 -23.13 -2.14 8.89
N VAL A 5 -22.96 -2.43 10.19
CA VAL A 5 -21.84 -1.95 10.99
C VAL A 5 -20.52 -2.47 10.43
N MET A 6 -20.51 -3.73 10.07
CA MET A 6 -19.30 -4.38 9.53
C MET A 6 -18.92 -3.85 8.15
N ARG A 7 -19.89 -3.45 7.32
CA ARG A 7 -19.64 -2.75 6.04
C ARG A 7 -19.09 -1.34 6.26
N PHE A 8 -19.64 -0.61 7.22
CA PHE A 8 -19.17 0.74 7.55
C PHE A 8 -17.72 0.73 8.06
N VAL A 9 -17.38 -0.17 8.99
CA VAL A 9 -16.02 -0.33 9.52
C VAL A 9 -15.04 -0.67 8.40
N SER A 10 -15.36 -1.64 7.52
CA SER A 10 -14.45 -2.00 6.42
C SER A 10 -14.25 -0.86 5.41
N SER A 11 -15.28 -0.05 5.16
CA SER A 11 -15.14 1.12 4.30
C SER A 11 -14.25 2.18 4.93
N GLY A 12 -14.41 2.45 6.22
CA GLY A 12 -13.55 3.37 6.96
C GLY A 12 -12.08 2.95 6.93
N VAL A 13 -11.81 1.69 7.28
CA VAL A 13 -10.44 1.14 7.26
C VAL A 13 -9.85 1.18 5.85
N GLY A 14 -10.63 0.82 4.83
CA GLY A 14 -10.15 0.85 3.44
C GLY A 14 -9.84 2.25 2.93
N ILE A 15 -10.64 3.25 3.29
CA ILE A 15 -10.40 4.66 2.93
C ILE A 15 -9.13 5.18 3.64
N VAL A 16 -8.96 4.89 4.93
CA VAL A 16 -7.76 5.28 5.68
C VAL A 16 -6.52 4.62 5.08
N LEU A 17 -6.57 3.32 4.80
CA LEU A 17 -5.48 2.60 4.16
C LEU A 17 -5.12 3.19 2.79
N GLY A 18 -6.12 3.47 1.95
CA GLY A 18 -5.92 4.11 0.66
C GLY A 18 -5.30 5.51 0.80
N GLY A 19 -5.74 6.29 1.80
CA GLY A 19 -5.18 7.61 2.12
C GLY A 19 -3.70 7.54 2.52
N LEU A 20 -3.31 6.55 3.32
CA LEU A 20 -1.91 6.34 3.71
C LEU A 20 -1.03 6.05 2.48
N PHE A 21 -1.49 5.19 1.56
CA PHE A 21 -0.74 4.88 0.34
C PHE A 21 -0.64 6.06 -0.62
N VAL A 22 -1.73 6.85 -0.79
CA VAL A 22 -1.66 8.09 -1.57
C VAL A 22 -0.67 9.06 -0.95
N TYR A 23 -0.72 9.25 0.36
CA TYR A 23 0.20 10.14 1.07
C TYR A 23 1.66 9.70 0.89
N ALA A 24 1.97 8.41 1.11
CA ALA A 24 3.31 7.86 0.94
C ALA A 24 3.83 8.02 -0.49
N GLY A 25 3.00 7.71 -1.50
CA GLY A 25 3.36 7.85 -2.91
C GLY A 25 3.58 9.30 -3.32
N VAL A 26 2.76 10.24 -2.82
CA VAL A 26 2.92 11.68 -3.07
C VAL A 26 4.22 12.19 -2.45
N GLN A 27 4.54 11.82 -1.22
CA GLN A 27 5.80 12.22 -0.58
C GLN A 27 7.02 11.76 -1.37
N LYS A 28 7.04 10.50 -1.82
CA LYS A 28 8.11 9.97 -2.67
C LYS A 28 8.17 10.66 -4.04
N HIS A 29 7.02 11.05 -4.58
CA HIS A 29 6.95 11.78 -5.85
C HIS A 29 7.45 13.23 -5.75
N LEU A 30 7.24 13.88 -4.60
CA LEU A 30 7.71 15.25 -4.34
C LEU A 30 9.21 15.31 -4.05
N ALA A 31 9.80 14.24 -3.51
CA ALA A 31 11.22 14.11 -3.21
C ALA A 31 11.87 12.93 -3.96
N PRO A 32 11.88 12.92 -5.31
CA PRO A 32 12.27 11.76 -6.09
C PRO A 32 13.75 11.41 -5.95
N TYR A 33 14.62 12.40 -5.73
CA TYR A 33 16.05 12.18 -5.52
C TYR A 33 16.33 11.49 -4.19
N GLU A 34 15.71 11.95 -3.10
CA GLU A 34 15.83 11.35 -1.77
C GLU A 34 15.33 9.90 -1.78
N PHE A 35 14.22 9.66 -2.47
CA PHE A 35 13.68 8.30 -2.59
C PHE A 35 14.58 7.39 -3.45
N ALA A 36 15.18 7.92 -4.53
CA ALA A 36 16.12 7.18 -5.34
C ALA A 36 17.41 6.85 -4.54
N GLU A 37 17.92 7.77 -3.73
CA GLU A 37 19.05 7.53 -2.82
C GLU A 37 18.72 6.45 -1.78
N ALA A 38 17.52 6.48 -1.20
CA ALA A 38 17.06 5.44 -0.29
C ALA A 38 17.04 4.06 -0.98
N ILE A 39 16.52 3.96 -2.21
CA ILE A 39 16.54 2.70 -2.98
C ILE A 39 17.98 2.24 -3.26
N LEU A 40 18.87 3.17 -3.60
CA LEU A 40 20.29 2.86 -3.86
C LEU A 40 20.99 2.33 -2.61
N ALA A 41 20.65 2.86 -1.43
CA ALA A 41 21.21 2.44 -0.16
C ALA A 41 20.93 0.95 0.17
N TYR A 42 19.86 0.38 -0.33
CA TYR A 42 19.57 -1.06 -0.20
C TYR A 42 20.55 -1.95 -0.98
N GLN A 43 21.28 -1.40 -1.96
CA GLN A 43 22.26 -2.13 -2.78
C GLN A 43 21.69 -3.40 -3.45
N LEU A 44 20.43 -3.35 -3.86
CA LEU A 44 19.72 -4.46 -4.50
C LEU A 44 19.59 -4.27 -6.01
N LEU A 45 19.73 -3.03 -6.50
CA LEU A 45 19.49 -2.66 -7.89
C LEU A 45 20.70 -1.96 -8.50
N PRO A 46 20.99 -2.19 -9.80
CA PRO A 46 21.97 -1.40 -10.52
C PRO A 46 21.47 0.06 -10.66
N LEU A 47 22.42 1.01 -10.62
CA LEU A 47 22.14 2.46 -10.65
C LEU A 47 21.21 2.86 -11.79
N ALA A 48 21.35 2.25 -12.96
CA ALA A 48 20.52 2.55 -14.14
C ALA A 48 19.01 2.29 -13.94
N LEU A 49 18.63 1.39 -13.02
CA LEU A 49 17.25 1.03 -12.75
C LEU A 49 16.62 1.80 -11.58
N VAL A 50 17.44 2.42 -10.74
CA VAL A 50 16.97 3.07 -9.50
C VAL A 50 15.91 4.12 -9.77
N GLY A 51 16.16 5.03 -10.73
CA GLY A 51 15.22 6.11 -11.06
C GLY A 51 13.89 5.59 -11.63
N VAL A 52 13.94 4.56 -12.47
CA VAL A 52 12.72 3.94 -13.04
C VAL A 52 11.90 3.26 -11.94
N VAL A 53 12.56 2.52 -11.05
CA VAL A 53 11.92 1.84 -9.93
C VAL A 53 11.32 2.85 -8.95
N ALA A 54 12.05 3.93 -8.62
CA ALA A 54 11.56 5.00 -7.74
C ALA A 54 10.29 5.64 -8.30
N ALA A 55 10.29 6.04 -9.56
CA ALA A 55 9.13 6.63 -10.21
C ALA A 55 7.95 5.65 -10.27
N THR A 56 8.20 4.40 -10.68
CA THR A 56 7.16 3.38 -10.83
C THR A 56 6.49 3.06 -9.49
N LEU A 57 7.28 2.86 -8.41
CA LEU A 57 6.75 2.57 -7.09
C LEU A 57 5.87 3.71 -6.56
N SER A 58 6.32 4.97 -6.68
CA SER A 58 5.54 6.14 -6.26
C SER A 58 4.18 6.19 -6.97
N TRP A 59 4.14 5.98 -8.28
CA TRP A 59 2.89 5.96 -9.05
C TRP A 59 1.98 4.79 -8.68
N ILE A 60 2.54 3.59 -8.47
CA ILE A 60 1.75 2.43 -8.08
C ILE A 60 1.09 2.66 -6.70
N GLU A 61 1.79 3.29 -5.74
CA GLU A 61 1.24 3.66 -4.44
C GLU A 61 0.06 4.65 -4.60
N ILE A 62 0.24 5.71 -5.39
CA ILE A 62 -0.82 6.71 -5.63
C ILE A 62 -2.04 6.05 -6.29
N VAL A 63 -1.84 5.30 -7.37
CA VAL A 63 -2.94 4.69 -8.13
C VAL A 63 -3.67 3.63 -7.30
N SER A 64 -2.95 2.79 -6.56
CA SER A 64 -3.56 1.77 -5.70
C SER A 64 -4.39 2.39 -4.58
N GLY A 65 -3.87 3.46 -3.93
CA GLY A 65 -4.59 4.18 -2.89
C GLY A 65 -5.83 4.90 -3.41
N ILE A 66 -5.74 5.60 -4.53
CA ILE A 66 -6.90 6.26 -5.18
C ILE A 66 -7.95 5.22 -5.58
N SER A 67 -7.54 4.11 -6.20
CA SER A 67 -8.46 3.03 -6.60
C SER A 67 -9.22 2.49 -5.39
N LEU A 68 -8.54 2.33 -4.26
CA LEU A 68 -9.16 1.83 -3.04
C LEU A 68 -10.17 2.84 -2.46
N ILE A 69 -9.80 4.12 -2.37
CA ILE A 69 -10.67 5.19 -1.88
C ILE A 69 -11.93 5.28 -2.75
N LEU A 70 -11.76 5.40 -4.07
CA LEU A 70 -12.87 5.50 -5.01
C LEU A 70 -13.79 4.28 -4.94
N GLY A 71 -13.22 3.07 -4.86
CA GLY A 71 -13.98 1.86 -4.76
C GLY A 71 -14.87 1.80 -3.49
N TYR A 72 -14.40 2.30 -2.36
CA TYR A 72 -15.20 2.37 -1.13
C TYR A 72 -16.20 3.52 -1.12
N LEU A 73 -15.86 4.67 -1.71
CA LEU A 73 -16.80 5.80 -1.85
C LEU A 73 -17.95 5.47 -2.79
N LEU A 74 -17.69 4.81 -3.92
CA LEU A 74 -18.75 4.39 -4.85
C LEU A 74 -19.68 3.36 -4.23
N ARG A 75 -19.16 2.45 -3.39
CA ARG A 75 -19.98 1.49 -2.63
C ARG A 75 -20.94 2.18 -1.65
N SER A 76 -20.52 3.29 -1.02
CA SER A 76 -21.35 4.02 -0.04
C SER A 76 -22.52 4.77 -0.68
N ARG A 77 -22.35 5.19 -1.92
CA ARG A 77 -23.39 5.84 -2.72
C ARG A 77 -24.19 4.75 -3.44
N CYS A 78 -25.21 4.20 -2.83
CA CYS A 78 -26.17 3.20 -3.34
C CYS A 78 -26.60 3.45 -4.82
N PHE A 79 -25.63 3.43 -5.74
CA PHE A 79 -25.84 3.63 -7.15
C PHE A 79 -26.04 2.25 -7.77
N SER A 80 -27.23 1.98 -8.26
CA SER A 80 -27.55 0.84 -9.14
C SER A 80 -26.76 0.98 -10.46
N ASN A 81 -25.45 0.81 -10.39
CA ASN A 81 -24.64 0.76 -11.60
C ASN A 81 -24.63 -0.65 -12.15
N PRO A 82 -24.97 -0.84 -13.44
CA PRO A 82 -24.92 -2.16 -14.10
C PRO A 82 -23.48 -2.72 -14.19
N PHE A 83 -22.47 -1.90 -13.96
CA PHE A 83 -21.07 -2.31 -13.91
C PHE A 83 -20.57 -2.38 -12.46
N PRO A 84 -19.98 -3.50 -12.02
CA PRO A 84 -19.43 -3.67 -10.67
C PRO A 84 -18.07 -2.96 -10.51
N LEU A 85 -17.98 -1.71 -10.97
CA LEU A 85 -16.76 -0.90 -11.02
C LEU A 85 -16.17 -0.71 -9.60
N ASP A 86 -17.06 -0.50 -8.62
CA ASP A 86 -16.69 -0.38 -7.21
C ASP A 86 -15.97 -1.63 -6.70
N GLY A 87 -16.45 -2.80 -7.05
CA GLY A 87 -15.83 -4.08 -6.67
C GLY A 87 -14.49 -4.32 -7.36
N ILE A 88 -14.36 -3.92 -8.63
CA ILE A 88 -13.10 -4.02 -9.38
C ILE A 88 -12.06 -3.09 -8.76
N LEU A 89 -12.39 -1.82 -8.53
CA LEU A 89 -11.49 -0.84 -7.95
C LEU A 89 -10.99 -1.25 -6.56
N ARG A 90 -11.86 -1.74 -5.69
CA ARG A 90 -11.46 -2.22 -4.35
C ARG A 90 -10.52 -3.41 -4.44
N ARG A 91 -10.82 -4.39 -5.27
CA ARG A 91 -9.99 -5.61 -5.39
C ARG A 91 -8.65 -5.33 -6.02
N SER A 92 -8.61 -4.57 -7.11
CA SER A 92 -7.35 -4.20 -7.77
C SER A 92 -6.48 -3.34 -6.83
N GLY A 93 -7.06 -2.34 -6.15
CA GLY A 93 -6.35 -1.53 -5.17
C GLY A 93 -5.77 -2.38 -4.04
N LEU A 94 -6.57 -3.28 -3.44
CA LEU A 94 -6.11 -4.18 -2.38
C LEU A 94 -5.01 -5.14 -2.87
N LEU A 95 -5.13 -5.70 -4.08
CA LEU A 95 -4.09 -6.57 -4.65
C LEU A 95 -2.78 -5.84 -4.88
N LEU A 96 -2.83 -4.62 -5.42
CA LEU A 96 -1.64 -3.80 -5.62
C LEU A 96 -0.97 -3.46 -4.28
N ILE A 97 -1.75 -3.07 -3.27
CA ILE A 97 -1.24 -2.79 -1.93
C ILE A 97 -0.62 -4.05 -1.30
N LEU A 98 -1.26 -5.22 -1.42
CA LEU A 98 -0.69 -6.48 -0.95
C LEU A 98 0.64 -6.80 -1.62
N GLY A 99 0.72 -6.65 -2.95
CA GLY A 99 1.95 -6.90 -3.70
C GLY A 99 3.09 -5.96 -3.28
N GLN A 100 2.79 -4.67 -3.10
CA GLN A 100 3.77 -3.68 -2.63
C GLN A 100 4.25 -3.98 -1.21
N SER A 101 3.32 -4.24 -0.27
CA SER A 101 3.67 -4.56 1.12
C SER A 101 4.54 -5.82 1.21
N LEU A 102 4.24 -6.85 0.42
CA LEU A 102 5.09 -8.05 0.33
C LEU A 102 6.49 -7.71 -0.20
N LEU A 103 6.58 -6.89 -1.25
CA LEU A 103 7.85 -6.45 -1.82
C LEU A 103 8.67 -5.68 -0.77
N PHE A 104 8.05 -4.71 -0.09
CA PHE A 104 8.75 -3.92 0.93
C PHE A 104 9.22 -4.78 2.10
N ILE A 105 8.39 -5.68 2.63
CA ILE A 105 8.79 -6.61 3.69
C ILE A 105 9.97 -7.48 3.23
N ALA A 106 9.95 -8.00 2.00
CA ALA A 106 11.05 -8.81 1.48
C ALA A 106 12.36 -8.00 1.42
N VAL A 107 12.31 -6.75 0.93
CA VAL A 107 13.47 -5.85 0.87
C VAL A 107 13.99 -5.54 2.27
N LEU A 108 13.10 -5.23 3.22
CA LEU A 108 13.47 -4.96 4.61
C LEU A 108 14.13 -6.17 5.28
N LEU A 109 13.59 -7.38 5.09
CA LEU A 109 14.14 -8.61 5.64
C LEU A 109 15.54 -8.92 5.07
N ILE A 110 15.73 -8.75 3.75
CA ILE A 110 17.04 -8.90 3.11
C ILE A 110 18.04 -7.91 3.70
N THR A 111 17.62 -6.66 3.90
CA THR A 111 18.45 -5.59 4.45
C THR A 111 18.87 -5.87 5.88
N LEU A 112 17.94 -6.34 6.71
CA LEU A 112 18.22 -6.75 8.09
C LEU A 112 19.18 -7.94 8.13
N ALA A 113 18.97 -8.95 7.28
CA ALA A 113 19.86 -10.11 7.19
C ALA A 113 21.29 -9.74 6.77
N ARG A 114 21.45 -8.66 5.97
CA ARG A 114 22.75 -8.12 5.55
C ARG A 114 23.37 -7.19 6.60
N GLY A 115 22.66 -6.86 7.69
CA GLY A 115 23.15 -5.97 8.75
C GLY A 115 23.35 -4.52 8.32
N LEU A 116 22.68 -4.07 7.24
CA LEU A 116 22.78 -2.70 6.75
C LEU A 116 21.97 -1.75 7.63
N LYS A 117 22.61 -0.70 8.12
CA LYS A 117 21.96 0.39 8.87
C LYS A 117 21.68 1.53 7.91
N ILE A 118 20.51 1.52 7.31
CA ILE A 118 20.06 2.52 6.33
C ILE A 118 18.69 3.07 6.74
N ASP A 119 18.32 4.23 6.19
CA ASP A 119 16.98 4.78 6.38
C ASP A 119 15.96 4.01 5.54
N CYS A 120 14.80 3.74 6.11
CA CYS A 120 13.77 2.90 5.49
C CYS A 120 13.25 3.48 4.15
N GLY A 121 13.24 4.81 3.99
CA GLY A 121 12.68 5.46 2.79
C GLY A 121 11.17 5.20 2.60
N CYS A 122 10.49 4.62 3.58
CA CYS A 122 9.07 4.23 3.49
C CYS A 122 8.11 5.43 3.43
N GLY A 123 8.53 6.62 3.89
CA GLY A 123 7.79 7.88 3.76
C GLY A 123 6.51 8.01 4.59
N LEU A 124 6.09 6.98 5.32
CA LEU A 124 4.86 7.01 6.13
C LEU A 124 5.02 7.75 7.46
N PHE A 125 6.13 7.57 8.15
CA PHE A 125 6.44 8.23 9.42
C PHE A 125 7.94 8.45 9.53
N PHE A 126 8.40 9.70 9.53
CA PHE A 126 9.78 10.16 9.81
C PHE A 126 10.94 9.33 9.21
N GLN A 127 12.08 9.98 9.01
CA GLN A 127 13.36 9.32 8.68
C GLN A 127 13.73 8.34 9.80
N ARG A 128 13.40 7.05 9.61
CA ARG A 128 13.73 5.98 10.55
C ARG A 128 14.68 5.00 9.91
N GLN A 129 15.63 4.54 10.69
CA GLN A 129 16.52 3.46 10.28
C GLN A 129 15.72 2.15 10.09
N VAL A 130 16.10 1.35 9.09
CA VAL A 130 15.54 0.02 8.89
C VAL A 130 15.73 -0.80 10.16
N GLY A 131 14.63 -1.24 10.75
CA GLY A 131 14.59 -2.00 11.99
C GLY A 131 13.40 -2.95 12.04
N LEU A 132 13.31 -3.70 13.14
CA LEU A 132 12.15 -4.57 13.39
C LEU A 132 10.82 -3.79 13.42
N GLU A 133 10.87 -2.52 13.84
CA GLU A 133 9.69 -1.65 13.88
C GLU A 133 9.11 -1.43 12.48
N SER A 134 9.97 -1.17 11.47
CA SER A 134 9.53 -0.99 10.07
C SER A 134 8.91 -2.27 9.51
N VAL A 135 9.47 -3.43 9.83
CA VAL A 135 8.91 -4.73 9.41
C VAL A 135 7.55 -5.00 10.08
N LEU A 136 7.39 -4.61 11.35
CA LEU A 136 6.13 -4.77 12.07
C LEU A 136 5.04 -3.84 11.51
N GLU A 137 5.38 -2.59 11.22
CA GLU A 137 4.45 -1.62 10.61
C GLU A 137 3.94 -2.13 9.25
N ASP A 138 4.84 -2.56 8.36
CA ASP A 138 4.47 -3.14 7.07
C ASP A 138 3.71 -4.48 7.23
N GLY A 139 4.06 -5.27 8.23
CA GLY A 139 3.36 -6.49 8.59
C GLY A 139 1.90 -6.23 9.00
N VAL A 140 1.65 -5.19 9.79
CA VAL A 140 0.29 -4.77 10.17
C VAL A 140 -0.49 -4.30 8.94
N LEU A 141 0.11 -3.50 8.06
CA LEU A 141 -0.51 -3.07 6.81
C LEU A 141 -0.86 -4.26 5.91
N LEU A 142 0.05 -5.22 5.79
CA LEU A 142 -0.17 -6.46 5.04
C LEU A 142 -1.35 -7.26 5.61
N LEU A 143 -1.41 -7.45 6.92
CA LEU A 143 -2.49 -8.18 7.59
C LEU A 143 -3.84 -7.48 7.40
N LEU A 144 -3.92 -6.17 7.62
CA LEU A 144 -5.14 -5.38 7.43
C LEU A 144 -5.63 -5.49 5.98
N THR A 145 -4.73 -5.33 5.02
CA THR A 145 -5.05 -5.43 3.60
C THR A 145 -5.51 -6.84 3.22
N GLY A 146 -4.85 -7.87 3.75
CA GLY A 146 -5.20 -9.27 3.56
C GLY A 146 -6.59 -9.61 4.08
N VAL A 147 -6.92 -9.15 5.29
CA VAL A 147 -8.26 -9.33 5.91
C VAL A 147 -9.33 -8.62 5.07
N LEU A 148 -9.10 -7.38 4.62
CA LEU A 148 -10.02 -6.66 3.76
C LEU A 148 -10.23 -7.40 2.43
N TYR A 149 -9.15 -7.85 1.80
CA TYR A 149 -9.22 -8.59 0.53
C TYR A 149 -9.99 -9.91 0.66
N TRP A 150 -9.72 -10.68 1.71
CA TRP A 150 -10.42 -11.94 1.96
C TRP A 150 -11.93 -11.73 2.17
N ARG A 151 -12.31 -10.67 2.90
CA ARG A 151 -13.71 -10.28 3.07
C ARG A 151 -14.37 -9.89 1.75
N GLU A 152 -13.70 -9.08 0.93
CA GLU A 152 -14.25 -8.67 -0.38
C GLU A 152 -14.40 -9.87 -1.34
N ARG A 153 -13.62 -10.92 -1.18
CA ARG A 153 -13.81 -12.18 -1.94
C ARG A 153 -15.05 -12.93 -1.46
N ARG A 154 -15.29 -13.01 -0.15
CA ARG A 154 -16.44 -13.74 0.39
C ARG A 154 -17.78 -13.11 0.05
N LEU A 155 -17.85 -11.79 0.04
CA LEU A 155 -19.08 -11.04 -0.31
C LEU A 155 -19.55 -11.20 -1.78
N LYS A 156 -18.78 -11.91 -2.60
CA LYS A 156 -19.17 -12.23 -4.00
C LYS A 156 -19.95 -13.53 -4.11
N PHE A 157 -19.94 -14.35 -3.09
CA PHE A 157 -20.54 -15.70 -3.11
C PHE A 157 -21.88 -15.78 -2.35
N ASP A 158 -22.31 -14.68 -1.72
CA ASP A 158 -23.64 -14.50 -1.14
C ASP A 158 -24.46 -13.49 -1.95
#